data_de2e838bc5924896e3a25a2e4d70fdbb
#
_entry.id   de2e838bc5924896e3a25a2e4d70fdbb
#
_cell.length_a   1.000
_cell.length_b   1.000
_cell.length_c   1.000
_cell.angle_alpha   90.00
_cell.angle_beta   90.00
_cell.angle_gamma   90.00
#
_symmetry.space_group_name_H-M   'P 1'
#
loop_
_entity.id
_entity.type
_entity.pdbx_description
1 polymer ?
#
loop_
_entity_poly.entity_id
_entity_poly.type
_entity_poly.pdbx_seq_one_letter_code
_entity_poly.pdbx_strand_id
1 'polypeptide(L)'
;EPESPVEAKSPEMFRKPNIHVESDWGFLGFIEKIADKTEHWNPDPRYTSQCNYPLLTPCLLEVKLPMGPDERICNGGSFSSFHTWLMPFDSEDRDRKGLFVKRMYRTIAPWTTENPIFMHCTSSDPKIVKQAIDQCADTGYEMLIISFGSGLNMEDESPANYAKFKELRDYADSRGIELGGYSLLSSRWISDDVDVINPETGKRGGMIFGSSPCLCSDWGYDYFRKIKQFFEKTGMTVFENDGSYPGNVC
;
A
#
# COMPACT_ATOMS: atom_id res chain seq x y z
N GLU A 1 14.77 -3.02 -10.28
CA GLU A 1 16.16 -3.36 -10.63
C GLU A 1 17.11 -2.53 -9.78
N PRO A 2 18.22 -3.13 -9.26
CA PRO A 2 19.12 -2.40 -8.40
C PRO A 2 19.85 -1.29 -9.17
N GLU A 3 19.85 -0.10 -8.64
CA GLU A 3 20.67 1.00 -9.12
C GLU A 3 22.04 0.94 -8.44
N SER A 4 22.87 0.05 -8.89
CA SER A 4 24.26 0.03 -8.49
C SER A 4 25.12 0.77 -9.50
N PRO A 5 26.05 1.64 -9.09
CA PRO A 5 27.07 2.18 -10.00
C PRO A 5 27.87 1.10 -10.74
N VAL A 6 27.91 -0.09 -10.16
CA VAL A 6 28.58 -1.24 -10.78
C VAL A 6 27.67 -1.86 -11.86
N GLU A 7 26.35 -1.89 -11.67
CA GLU A 7 25.42 -2.36 -12.70
C GLU A 7 25.42 -1.47 -13.94
N ALA A 8 25.49 -0.17 -13.77
CA ALA A 8 25.61 0.75 -14.91
C ALA A 8 26.87 0.50 -15.74
N LYS A 9 27.91 -0.08 -15.14
CA LYS A 9 29.18 -0.40 -15.80
C LYS A 9 29.28 -1.85 -16.27
N SER A 10 28.60 -2.76 -15.61
CA SER A 10 28.68 -4.20 -15.88
C SER A 10 27.44 -4.90 -15.33
N PRO A 11 26.31 -4.79 -16.00
CA PRO A 11 25.01 -5.30 -15.50
C PRO A 11 24.99 -6.82 -15.30
N GLU A 12 26.00 -7.53 -15.75
CA GLU A 12 26.08 -8.99 -15.70
C GLU A 12 27.12 -9.50 -14.67
N MET A 13 27.57 -8.67 -13.73
CA MET A 13 28.60 -9.10 -12.77
C MET A 13 28.12 -10.20 -11.80
N PHE A 14 26.81 -10.36 -11.63
CA PHE A 14 26.24 -11.40 -10.79
C PHE A 14 24.87 -11.86 -11.32
N ARG A 15 24.43 -13.03 -10.87
CA ARG A 15 23.09 -13.52 -11.12
C ARG A 15 22.23 -13.31 -9.90
N LYS A 16 21.06 -12.71 -10.09
CA LYS A 16 20.07 -12.64 -9.02
C LYS A 16 19.66 -14.07 -8.63
N PRO A 17 19.60 -14.39 -7.35
CA PRO A 17 19.02 -15.63 -6.90
C PRO A 17 17.55 -15.75 -7.30
N ASN A 18 17.08 -16.98 -7.39
CA ASN A 18 15.69 -17.27 -7.70
C ASN A 18 14.83 -17.13 -6.43
N ILE A 19 14.68 -15.90 -5.97
CA ILE A 19 13.99 -15.52 -4.72
C ILE A 19 13.03 -14.37 -5.01
N HIS A 20 11.82 -14.45 -4.44
CA HIS A 20 10.92 -13.33 -4.34
C HIS A 20 11.08 -12.66 -2.97
N VAL A 21 11.08 -11.35 -2.95
CA VAL A 21 11.23 -10.53 -1.75
C VAL A 21 10.07 -9.58 -1.64
N GLU A 22 9.49 -9.47 -0.47
CA GLU A 22 8.46 -8.51 -0.12
C GLU A 22 8.78 -7.86 1.21
N SER A 23 8.35 -6.63 1.42
CA SER A 23 8.46 -5.95 2.71
C SER A 23 7.18 -5.21 3.06
N ASP A 24 7.01 -4.87 4.34
CA ASP A 24 5.90 -4.00 4.79
C ASP A 24 5.95 -2.64 4.10
N TRP A 25 7.12 -2.22 3.70
CA TRP A 25 7.35 -1.04 2.90
C TRP A 25 7.35 -1.41 1.43
N GLY A 26 6.18 -1.81 0.94
CA GLY A 26 5.98 -2.03 -0.49
C GLY A 26 5.71 -0.71 -1.17
N PHE A 27 6.50 -0.36 -2.20
CA PHE A 27 6.20 0.82 -2.95
C PHE A 27 6.37 0.70 -4.44
N LEU A 28 5.38 1.19 -5.13
CA LEU A 28 5.41 1.44 -6.55
C LEU A 28 5.61 2.94 -6.79
N GLY A 29 6.84 3.38 -6.89
CA GLY A 29 7.10 4.73 -7.36
C GLY A 29 6.79 4.85 -8.83
N PHE A 30 5.86 5.70 -9.17
CA PHE A 30 5.76 6.20 -10.52
C PHE A 30 6.47 7.54 -10.70
N ILE A 31 7.21 7.98 -9.70
CA ILE A 31 8.14 9.09 -9.77
C ILE A 31 9.52 8.57 -9.47
N GLU A 32 10.37 8.53 -10.47
CA GLU A 32 11.72 7.98 -10.37
C GLU A 32 12.57 8.57 -9.24
N LYS A 33 12.41 9.85 -8.93
CA LYS A 33 13.18 10.53 -7.89
C LYS A 33 12.85 10.13 -6.47
N ILE A 34 11.61 9.67 -6.25
CA ILE A 34 11.13 9.20 -4.95
C ILE A 34 10.66 7.75 -5.02
N ALA A 35 10.77 7.16 -6.21
CA ALA A 35 10.58 5.74 -6.38
C ALA A 35 11.54 5.01 -5.48
N ASP A 36 10.95 4.35 -4.53
CA ASP A 36 11.76 3.63 -3.60
C ASP A 36 11.87 2.19 -4.04
N LYS A 37 13.10 1.81 -4.18
CA LYS A 37 13.47 0.42 -4.31
C LYS A 37 13.88 -0.04 -2.94
N THR A 38 12.94 -0.60 -2.22
CA THR A 38 13.19 -1.16 -0.89
C THR A 38 14.18 -2.29 -0.97
N GLU A 39 14.15 -3.07 -2.07
CA GLU A 39 15.06 -4.19 -2.31
C GLU A 39 16.11 -3.83 -3.34
N HIS A 40 17.36 -3.89 -2.92
CA HIS A 40 18.51 -3.65 -3.78
C HIS A 40 19.38 -4.89 -3.90
N TRP A 41 19.62 -5.33 -5.12
CA TRP A 41 20.54 -6.42 -5.44
C TRP A 41 21.83 -5.83 -5.97
N ASN A 42 22.91 -5.99 -5.22
CA ASN A 42 24.23 -5.46 -5.55
C ASN A 42 25.26 -6.59 -5.61
N PRO A 43 26.36 -6.43 -6.39
CA PRO A 43 27.52 -7.27 -6.18
C PRO A 43 28.03 -7.10 -4.76
N ASP A 44 28.38 -8.20 -4.09
CA ASP A 44 28.95 -8.10 -2.76
C ASP A 44 30.33 -7.40 -2.85
N PRO A 45 30.51 -6.23 -2.24
CA PRO A 45 31.74 -5.44 -2.38
C PRO A 45 32.98 -6.15 -1.83
N ARG A 46 32.81 -7.17 -1.01
CA ARG A 46 33.92 -7.99 -0.50
C ARG A 46 34.55 -8.88 -1.57
N TYR A 47 33.83 -9.11 -2.68
CA TYR A 47 34.24 -10.03 -3.73
C TYR A 47 34.38 -9.38 -5.11
N THR A 48 34.30 -8.07 -5.20
CA THR A 48 34.35 -7.33 -6.49
C THR A 48 35.73 -6.88 -6.92
N SER A 49 36.79 -7.25 -6.20
CA SER A 49 38.17 -6.84 -6.49
C SER A 49 38.80 -7.52 -7.70
N GLN A 50 38.17 -8.55 -8.27
CA GLN A 50 38.70 -9.32 -9.39
C GLN A 50 37.72 -9.39 -10.56
N CYS A 51 38.23 -9.57 -11.76
CA CYS A 51 37.39 -9.87 -12.92
C CYS A 51 36.60 -11.14 -12.71
N ASN A 52 35.30 -11.06 -12.87
CA ASN A 52 34.40 -12.18 -12.67
C ASN A 52 33.82 -12.66 -14.00
N TYR A 53 34.61 -13.32 -14.79
CA TYR A 53 34.20 -13.86 -16.10
C TYR A 53 33.03 -14.84 -16.03
N PRO A 54 32.92 -15.72 -15.04
CA PRO A 54 31.80 -16.65 -14.96
C PRO A 54 30.55 -16.08 -14.27
N LEU A 55 30.50 -14.79 -13.94
CA LEU A 55 29.40 -14.17 -13.22
C LEU A 55 29.05 -14.86 -11.90
N LEU A 56 30.09 -15.24 -11.16
CA LEU A 56 29.97 -15.95 -9.89
C LEU A 56 30.21 -15.02 -8.68
N THR A 57 30.29 -13.72 -8.90
CA THR A 57 30.37 -12.78 -7.80
C THR A 57 29.14 -12.95 -6.90
N PRO A 58 29.31 -13.19 -5.59
CA PRO A 58 28.20 -13.22 -4.67
C PRO A 58 27.40 -11.91 -4.74
N CYS A 59 26.11 -12.01 -4.66
CA CYS A 59 25.25 -10.83 -4.59
C CYS A 59 24.84 -10.56 -3.15
N LEU A 60 24.67 -9.28 -2.85
CA LEU A 60 24.14 -8.76 -1.62
C LEU A 60 22.70 -8.30 -1.85
N LEU A 61 21.77 -8.79 -1.03
CA LEU A 61 20.42 -8.24 -0.93
C LEU A 61 20.41 -7.24 0.21
N GLU A 62 20.08 -6.00 -0.10
CA GLU A 62 19.78 -4.97 0.87
C GLU A 62 18.29 -4.68 0.84
N VAL A 63 17.63 -4.76 2.01
CA VAL A 63 16.24 -4.34 2.18
C VAL A 63 16.25 -3.19 3.19
N LYS A 64 15.90 -2.01 2.73
CA LYS A 64 15.98 -0.80 3.54
C LYS A 64 14.85 0.18 3.20
N LEU A 65 14.50 1.02 4.15
CA LEU A 65 13.63 2.15 3.91
C LEU A 65 14.38 3.21 3.08
N PRO A 66 13.70 3.92 2.18
CA PRO A 66 14.31 4.99 1.38
C PRO A 66 14.65 6.18 2.24
N MET A 67 13.83 6.42 3.24
CA MET A 67 13.93 7.53 4.17
C MET A 67 13.64 7.05 5.59
N GLY A 68 14.31 7.65 6.55
CA GLY A 68 14.11 7.34 7.96
C GLY A 68 14.57 5.93 8.35
N PRO A 69 14.10 5.37 9.44
CA PRO A 69 13.20 6.03 10.38
C PRO A 69 13.91 7.14 11.16
N ASP A 70 13.33 8.32 11.23
CA ASP A 70 13.77 9.36 12.15
C ASP A 70 13.12 9.14 13.53
N GLU A 71 13.52 8.05 14.14
CA GLU A 71 12.94 7.57 15.39
C GLU A 71 13.86 7.84 16.57
N ARG A 72 13.37 8.53 17.58
CA ARG A 72 14.09 8.74 18.83
C ARG A 72 13.77 7.61 19.82
N ILE A 73 14.70 6.70 19.99
CA ILE A 73 14.57 5.64 20.98
C ILE A 73 15.04 6.19 22.34
N CYS A 74 14.12 6.42 23.27
CA CYS A 74 14.44 6.80 24.63
C CYS A 74 15.04 5.63 25.42
N ASN A 75 15.76 5.92 26.50
CA ASN A 75 16.30 4.90 27.38
C ASN A 75 15.20 3.98 27.91
N GLY A 76 15.33 2.67 27.69
CA GLY A 76 14.30 1.68 28.01
C GLY A 76 13.20 1.52 26.96
N GLY A 77 13.23 2.28 25.86
CA GLY A 77 12.35 2.13 24.72
C GLY A 77 12.76 1.00 23.79
N SER A 78 11.86 0.63 22.88
CA SER A 78 12.11 -0.34 21.81
C SER A 78 11.70 0.25 20.46
N PHE A 79 12.34 -0.24 19.42
CA PHE A 79 12.00 0.05 18.03
C PHE A 79 11.74 -1.26 17.32
N SER A 80 10.63 -1.33 16.57
CA SER A 80 10.32 -2.46 15.71
C SER A 80 10.58 -2.07 14.26
N SER A 81 11.46 -2.81 13.61
CA SER A 81 11.70 -2.66 12.18
C SER A 81 10.52 -3.18 11.37
N PHE A 82 10.48 -2.84 10.10
CA PHE A 82 9.56 -3.46 9.14
C PHE A 82 9.89 -4.95 8.95
N HIS A 83 8.89 -5.71 8.48
CA HIS A 83 9.07 -7.12 8.13
C HIS A 83 9.56 -7.26 6.69
N THR A 84 10.34 -8.30 6.48
CA THR A 84 10.76 -8.73 5.15
C THR A 84 10.48 -10.20 4.98
N TRP A 85 9.79 -10.56 3.92
CA TRP A 85 9.50 -11.95 3.55
C TRP A 85 10.39 -12.37 2.39
N LEU A 86 11.06 -13.49 2.56
CA LEU A 86 11.90 -14.10 1.54
C LEU A 86 11.27 -15.42 1.11
N MET A 87 11.05 -15.58 -0.18
CA MET A 87 10.51 -16.81 -0.74
C MET A 87 11.42 -17.35 -1.84
N PRO A 88 12.30 -18.30 -1.51
CA PRO A 88 13.08 -19.00 -2.52
C PRO A 88 12.17 -19.82 -3.44
N PHE A 89 12.35 -19.67 -4.75
CA PHE A 89 11.67 -20.51 -5.72
C PHE A 89 12.40 -21.82 -5.94
N ASP A 90 11.64 -22.88 -6.07
CA ASP A 90 12.15 -24.23 -6.38
C ASP A 90 12.17 -24.54 -7.89
N SER A 91 11.78 -23.58 -8.71
CA SER A 91 11.62 -23.73 -10.16
C SER A 91 11.87 -22.41 -10.89
N GLU A 92 12.29 -22.50 -12.14
CA GLU A 92 12.34 -21.38 -13.07
C GLU A 92 11.04 -21.23 -13.88
N ASP A 93 10.10 -22.16 -13.74
CA ASP A 93 8.82 -22.11 -14.43
C ASP A 93 7.99 -20.91 -13.94
N ARG A 94 7.50 -20.12 -14.91
CA ARG A 94 6.78 -18.86 -14.65
C ARG A 94 5.48 -19.09 -13.89
N ASP A 95 4.71 -20.08 -14.29
CA ASP A 95 3.40 -20.32 -13.70
C ASP A 95 3.56 -20.85 -12.27
N ARG A 96 4.54 -21.72 -12.06
CA ARG A 96 4.89 -22.21 -10.74
C ARG A 96 5.33 -21.08 -9.82
N LYS A 97 6.19 -20.16 -10.28
CA LYS A 97 6.56 -18.96 -9.52
C LYS A 97 5.34 -18.12 -9.15
N GLY A 98 4.43 -17.88 -10.10
CA GLY A 98 3.19 -17.14 -9.85
C GLY A 98 2.31 -17.79 -8.77
N LEU A 99 2.17 -19.12 -8.80
CA LEU A 99 1.43 -19.85 -7.78
C LEU A 99 2.10 -19.78 -6.39
N PHE A 100 3.42 -19.78 -6.32
CA PHE A 100 4.15 -19.60 -5.08
C PHE A 100 3.93 -18.22 -4.48
N VAL A 101 3.99 -17.14 -5.28
CA VAL A 101 3.70 -15.79 -4.84
C VAL A 101 2.28 -15.68 -4.29
N LYS A 102 1.30 -16.20 -5.01
CA LYS A 102 -0.09 -16.25 -4.51
C LYS A 102 -0.22 -17.00 -3.19
N ARG A 103 0.46 -18.12 -3.05
CA ARG A 103 0.50 -18.88 -1.79
C ARG A 103 1.10 -18.07 -0.65
N MET A 104 2.16 -17.31 -0.92
CA MET A 104 2.77 -16.40 0.05
C MET A 104 1.75 -15.38 0.55
N TYR A 105 1.07 -14.66 -0.37
CA TYR A 105 0.05 -13.68 0.01
C TYR A 105 -1.10 -14.31 0.81
N ARG A 106 -1.58 -15.48 0.42
CA ARG A 106 -2.58 -16.21 1.20
C ARG A 106 -2.10 -16.58 2.61
N THR A 107 -0.79 -16.73 2.80
CA THR A 107 -0.21 -17.05 4.11
C THR A 107 -0.05 -15.82 4.99
N ILE A 108 0.42 -14.70 4.42
CA ILE A 108 0.66 -13.46 5.19
C ILE A 108 -0.59 -12.62 5.36
N ALA A 109 -1.57 -12.73 4.46
CA ALA A 109 -2.81 -11.96 4.47
C ALA A 109 -4.03 -12.86 4.14
N PRO A 110 -4.32 -13.90 4.94
CA PRO A 110 -5.38 -14.88 4.63
C PRO A 110 -6.80 -14.29 4.64
N TRP A 111 -6.96 -13.08 5.14
CA TRP A 111 -8.24 -12.36 5.21
C TRP A 111 -8.58 -11.60 3.92
N THR A 112 -7.67 -11.52 2.95
CA THR A 112 -7.90 -10.77 1.72
C THR A 112 -8.63 -11.62 0.69
N THR A 113 -9.55 -11.00 -0.06
CA THR A 113 -10.16 -11.59 -1.25
C THR A 113 -9.17 -11.50 -2.41
N GLU A 114 -8.86 -12.64 -2.99
CA GLU A 114 -7.84 -12.75 -4.03
C GLU A 114 -8.38 -12.32 -5.40
N ASN A 115 -7.77 -11.29 -6.00
CA ASN A 115 -8.12 -10.76 -7.32
C ASN A 115 -9.64 -10.52 -7.52
N PRO A 116 -10.31 -9.77 -6.63
CA PRO A 116 -11.73 -9.56 -6.74
C PRO A 116 -12.10 -8.78 -8.01
N ILE A 117 -13.22 -9.12 -8.61
CA ILE A 117 -13.84 -8.29 -9.63
C ILE A 117 -14.74 -7.29 -8.91
N PHE A 118 -14.42 -6.01 -9.02
CA PHE A 118 -15.14 -4.98 -8.28
C PHE A 118 -15.68 -3.86 -9.18
N MET A 119 -16.70 -3.20 -8.71
CA MET A 119 -17.32 -2.03 -9.34
C MET A 119 -17.21 -0.81 -8.43
N HIS A 120 -17.01 0.36 -9.00
CA HIS A 120 -17.08 1.65 -8.30
C HIS A 120 -18.47 2.26 -8.43
N CYS A 121 -19.00 2.77 -7.30
CA CYS A 121 -20.24 3.53 -7.26
C CYS A 121 -19.95 4.96 -6.80
N THR A 122 -20.27 5.95 -7.61
CA THR A 122 -20.04 7.38 -7.31
C THR A 122 -21.21 8.03 -6.56
N SER A 123 -22.00 7.24 -5.84
CA SER A 123 -23.10 7.71 -5.02
C SER A 123 -23.11 6.99 -3.67
N SER A 124 -23.48 7.70 -2.61
CA SER A 124 -23.79 7.14 -1.29
C SER A 124 -25.28 7.17 -0.97
N ASP A 125 -26.15 7.47 -1.97
CA ASP A 125 -27.59 7.35 -1.82
C ASP A 125 -27.98 5.87 -1.65
N PRO A 126 -28.71 5.49 -0.60
CA PRO A 126 -29.03 4.10 -0.34
C PRO A 126 -29.76 3.38 -1.46
N LYS A 127 -30.61 4.08 -2.20
CA LYS A 127 -31.35 3.49 -3.32
C LYS A 127 -30.41 3.16 -4.49
N ILE A 128 -29.50 4.09 -4.81
CA ILE A 128 -28.54 3.91 -5.90
C ILE A 128 -27.53 2.81 -5.53
N VAL A 129 -27.05 2.82 -4.28
CA VAL A 129 -26.09 1.81 -3.81
C VAL A 129 -26.70 0.41 -3.83
N LYS A 130 -27.96 0.25 -3.34
CA LYS A 130 -28.66 -1.04 -3.40
C LYS A 130 -28.85 -1.52 -4.84
N GLN A 131 -29.20 -0.63 -5.75
CA GLN A 131 -29.31 -0.97 -7.18
C GLN A 131 -27.95 -1.41 -7.76
N ALA A 132 -26.86 -0.75 -7.40
CA ALA A 132 -25.51 -1.12 -7.82
C ALA A 132 -25.08 -2.49 -7.24
N ILE A 133 -25.43 -2.77 -5.98
CA ILE A 133 -25.21 -4.07 -5.36
C ILE A 133 -25.95 -5.18 -6.13
N ASP A 134 -27.21 -4.96 -6.50
CA ASP A 134 -27.99 -5.93 -7.28
C ASP A 134 -27.34 -6.16 -8.65
N GLN A 135 -26.91 -5.10 -9.33
CA GLN A 135 -26.19 -5.21 -10.60
C GLN A 135 -24.89 -6.00 -10.46
N CYS A 136 -24.13 -5.78 -9.39
CA CYS A 136 -22.92 -6.56 -9.09
C CYS A 136 -23.25 -8.05 -8.97
N ALA A 137 -24.25 -8.38 -8.15
CA ALA A 137 -24.65 -9.76 -7.94
C ALA A 137 -25.14 -10.45 -9.23
N ASP A 138 -25.92 -9.75 -10.05
CA ASP A 138 -26.48 -10.29 -11.29
C ASP A 138 -25.43 -10.49 -12.39
N THR A 139 -24.30 -9.76 -12.32
CA THR A 139 -23.25 -9.79 -13.36
C THR A 139 -21.96 -10.47 -12.93
N GLY A 140 -21.91 -10.99 -11.70
CA GLY A 140 -20.77 -11.76 -11.21
C GLY A 140 -19.61 -10.93 -10.66
N TYR A 141 -19.87 -9.68 -10.28
CA TYR A 141 -18.93 -8.92 -9.46
C TYR A 141 -18.93 -9.47 -8.03
N GLU A 142 -17.80 -9.32 -7.36
CA GLU A 142 -17.60 -9.82 -5.99
C GLU A 142 -17.66 -8.67 -4.97
N MET A 143 -17.47 -7.43 -5.44
CA MET A 143 -17.25 -6.28 -4.58
C MET A 143 -17.80 -5.00 -5.18
N LEU A 144 -18.35 -4.12 -4.33
CA LEU A 144 -18.74 -2.76 -4.67
C LEU A 144 -18.01 -1.77 -3.77
N ILE A 145 -17.31 -0.80 -4.37
CA ILE A 145 -16.62 0.28 -3.65
C ILE A 145 -17.40 1.58 -3.82
N ILE A 146 -17.84 2.18 -2.73
CA ILE A 146 -18.41 3.53 -2.70
C ILE A 146 -17.26 4.53 -2.87
N SER A 147 -17.11 5.05 -4.08
CA SER A 147 -15.92 5.68 -4.59
C SER A 147 -15.86 7.19 -4.36
N PHE A 148 -14.82 7.80 -4.92
CA PHE A 148 -14.63 9.24 -4.91
C PHE A 148 -15.85 10.00 -5.47
N GLY A 149 -16.18 11.14 -4.86
CA GLY A 149 -17.30 11.97 -5.27
C GLY A 149 -18.68 11.44 -4.88
N SER A 150 -18.78 10.30 -4.21
CA SER A 150 -20.04 9.68 -3.78
C SER A 150 -20.74 10.41 -2.62
N GLY A 151 -19.99 11.21 -1.85
CA GLY A 151 -20.46 11.78 -0.59
C GLY A 151 -20.34 10.82 0.61
N LEU A 152 -19.63 9.69 0.45
CA LEU A 152 -19.23 8.86 1.58
C LEU A 152 -18.28 9.67 2.48
N ASN A 153 -18.60 9.74 3.77
CA ASN A 153 -17.72 10.31 4.79
C ASN A 153 -17.48 9.28 5.90
N MET A 154 -16.34 8.60 5.84
CA MET A 154 -15.95 7.60 6.83
C MET A 154 -15.42 8.24 8.14
N GLU A 155 -15.18 9.54 8.15
CA GLU A 155 -14.76 10.31 9.32
C GLU A 155 -15.94 10.87 10.13
N ASP A 156 -17.17 10.75 9.61
CA ASP A 156 -18.38 11.14 10.33
C ASP A 156 -18.78 10.05 11.34
N GLU A 157 -18.58 10.36 12.61
CA GLU A 157 -18.83 9.46 13.73
C GLU A 157 -20.31 9.49 14.21
N SER A 158 -21.21 10.13 13.47
CA SER A 158 -22.61 10.19 13.84
C SER A 158 -23.28 8.80 13.81
N PRO A 159 -24.16 8.50 14.78
CA PRO A 159 -24.93 7.24 14.76
C PRO A 159 -25.72 7.03 13.47
N ALA A 160 -26.21 8.12 12.85
CA ALA A 160 -26.97 8.06 11.61
C ALA A 160 -26.08 7.60 10.43
N ASN A 161 -24.84 8.09 10.37
CA ASN A 161 -23.88 7.66 9.36
C ASN A 161 -23.54 6.18 9.50
N TYR A 162 -23.23 5.72 10.71
CA TYR A 162 -22.98 4.31 10.95
C TYR A 162 -24.19 3.42 10.62
N ALA A 163 -25.38 3.83 11.03
CA ALA A 163 -26.61 3.05 10.75
C ALA A 163 -26.88 2.93 9.25
N LYS A 164 -26.72 4.02 8.50
CA LYS A 164 -26.85 4.05 7.04
C LYS A 164 -25.94 3.04 6.36
N PHE A 165 -24.63 3.10 6.65
CA PHE A 165 -23.66 2.24 5.96
C PHE A 165 -23.70 0.80 6.47
N LYS A 166 -24.10 0.57 7.74
CA LYS A 166 -24.39 -0.77 8.23
C LYS A 166 -25.55 -1.42 7.49
N GLU A 167 -26.64 -0.69 7.27
CA GLU A 167 -27.79 -1.20 6.50
C GLU A 167 -27.39 -1.57 5.07
N LEU A 168 -26.58 -0.72 4.42
CA LEU A 168 -26.09 -0.98 3.07
C LEU A 168 -25.16 -2.21 3.04
N ARG A 169 -24.30 -2.34 4.03
CA ARG A 169 -23.42 -3.51 4.17
C ARG A 169 -24.23 -4.79 4.39
N ASP A 170 -25.21 -4.78 5.30
CA ASP A 170 -26.05 -5.94 5.55
C ASP A 170 -26.84 -6.34 4.28
N TYR A 171 -27.26 -5.36 3.48
CA TYR A 171 -27.87 -5.63 2.19
C TYR A 171 -26.89 -6.26 1.20
N ALA A 172 -25.67 -5.73 1.09
CA ALA A 172 -24.62 -6.27 0.23
C ALA A 172 -24.30 -7.74 0.60
N ASP A 173 -24.15 -8.03 1.88
CA ASP A 173 -23.93 -9.38 2.37
C ASP A 173 -25.05 -10.34 1.97
N SER A 174 -26.31 -9.90 2.04
CA SER A 174 -27.45 -10.71 1.62
C SER A 174 -27.42 -11.06 0.13
N ARG A 175 -26.66 -10.30 -0.66
CA ARG A 175 -26.46 -10.52 -2.10
C ARG A 175 -25.10 -11.19 -2.43
N GLY A 176 -24.30 -11.50 -1.40
CA GLY A 176 -22.95 -12.07 -1.57
C GLY A 176 -21.92 -11.09 -2.10
N ILE A 177 -22.13 -9.80 -1.91
CA ILE A 177 -21.25 -8.72 -2.37
C ILE A 177 -20.52 -8.08 -1.18
N GLU A 178 -19.20 -7.96 -1.27
CA GLU A 178 -18.42 -7.16 -0.32
C GLU A 178 -18.63 -5.66 -0.57
N LEU A 179 -18.83 -4.89 0.50
CA LEU A 179 -18.99 -3.44 0.39
C LEU A 179 -17.77 -2.71 0.91
N GLY A 180 -17.24 -1.79 0.10
CA GLY A 180 -16.06 -1.00 0.37
C GLY A 180 -16.29 0.51 0.35
N GLY A 181 -15.33 1.21 0.95
CA GLY A 181 -15.25 2.66 0.95
C GLY A 181 -13.91 3.18 0.46
N TYR A 182 -13.95 4.28 -0.24
CA TYR A 182 -12.79 4.97 -0.81
C TYR A 182 -12.38 6.16 0.06
N SER A 183 -11.10 6.30 0.28
CA SER A 183 -10.50 7.47 0.93
C SER A 183 -9.45 8.12 0.03
N LEU A 184 -9.54 9.42 -0.13
CA LEU A 184 -8.54 10.24 -0.81
C LEU A 184 -7.75 11.05 0.24
N LEU A 185 -6.45 10.85 0.30
CA LEU A 185 -5.53 11.62 1.13
C LEU A 185 -4.72 12.62 0.32
N SER A 186 -4.33 12.26 -0.90
CA SER A 186 -3.64 13.17 -1.82
C SER A 186 -4.57 14.29 -2.27
N SER A 187 -3.98 15.45 -2.54
CA SER A 187 -4.72 16.67 -2.93
C SER A 187 -5.71 17.14 -1.87
N ARG A 188 -5.58 16.65 -0.63
CA ARG A 188 -6.44 17.01 0.48
C ARG A 188 -5.72 17.97 1.41
N TRP A 189 -6.21 19.19 1.51
CA TRP A 189 -5.77 20.14 2.50
C TRP A 189 -6.65 20.06 3.75
N ILE A 190 -6.02 19.94 4.91
CA ILE A 190 -6.67 19.96 6.23
C ILE A 190 -6.39 21.27 6.93
N SER A 191 -5.12 21.55 7.19
CA SER A 191 -4.62 22.81 7.73
C SER A 191 -3.14 22.94 7.41
N ASP A 192 -2.63 24.14 7.56
CA ASP A 192 -1.21 24.41 7.35
C ASP A 192 -0.28 23.65 8.30
N ASP A 193 -0.77 23.31 9.50
CA ASP A 193 0.03 22.62 10.52
C ASP A 193 0.07 21.10 10.30
N VAL A 194 -0.81 20.60 9.44
CA VAL A 194 -0.93 19.16 9.14
C VAL A 194 -0.38 18.82 7.78
N ASP A 195 -0.23 19.79 6.89
CA ASP A 195 0.23 19.52 5.53
C ASP A 195 1.72 19.12 5.50
N VAL A 196 2.05 18.14 4.65
CA VAL A 196 3.44 17.69 4.45
C VAL A 196 4.30 18.82 3.88
N ILE A 197 5.60 18.75 4.14
CA ILE A 197 6.59 19.69 3.62
C ILE A 197 7.31 19.05 2.45
N ASN A 198 7.31 19.73 1.31
CA ASN A 198 8.12 19.31 0.17
C ASN A 198 9.61 19.46 0.52
N PRO A 199 10.41 18.38 0.52
CA PRO A 199 11.79 18.40 0.96
C PRO A 199 12.72 19.18 0.02
N GLU A 200 12.36 19.33 -1.26
CA GLU A 200 13.18 20.09 -2.23
C GLU A 200 12.99 21.59 -2.08
N THR A 201 11.79 22.02 -1.76
CA THR A 201 11.44 23.45 -1.73
C THR A 201 11.28 24.01 -0.30
N GLY A 202 11.16 23.16 0.70
CA GLY A 202 10.84 23.55 2.07
C GLY A 202 9.46 24.17 2.23
N LYS A 203 8.60 24.05 1.23
CA LYS A 203 7.25 24.63 1.25
C LYS A 203 6.23 23.52 1.53
N ARG A 204 5.08 23.92 2.07
CA ARG A 204 3.93 23.04 2.26
C ARG A 204 3.45 22.48 0.92
N GLY A 205 2.84 21.32 0.99
CA GLY A 205 2.32 20.58 -0.15
C GLY A 205 3.22 19.41 -0.54
N GLY A 206 2.58 18.33 -0.95
CA GLY A 206 3.28 17.16 -1.45
C GLY A 206 3.97 17.40 -2.79
N MET A 207 4.83 16.47 -3.17
CA MET A 207 5.64 16.59 -4.39
C MET A 207 4.82 16.42 -5.67
N ILE A 208 3.66 15.79 -5.62
CA ILE A 208 2.92 15.36 -6.81
C ILE A 208 1.57 16.04 -6.94
N PHE A 209 0.74 15.94 -5.91
CA PHE A 209 -0.67 16.32 -5.97
C PHE A 209 -1.01 17.57 -5.14
N GLY A 210 -0.01 18.33 -4.75
CA GLY A 210 -0.19 19.49 -3.88
C GLY A 210 -0.34 19.09 -2.42
N SER A 211 -1.33 19.63 -1.73
CA SER A 211 -1.54 19.34 -0.30
C SER A 211 -1.76 17.85 -0.03
N SER A 212 -1.15 17.36 1.02
CA SER A 212 -1.36 16.01 1.53
C SER A 212 -1.15 16.02 3.04
N PRO A 213 -2.11 15.54 3.83
CA PRO A 213 -1.95 15.58 5.29
C PRO A 213 -0.88 14.60 5.76
N CYS A 214 -0.08 15.03 6.73
CA CYS A 214 0.91 14.18 7.39
C CYS A 214 0.21 13.12 8.26
N LEU A 215 0.39 11.85 7.92
CA LEU A 215 -0.22 10.75 8.65
C LEU A 215 0.43 10.46 10.01
N CYS A 216 1.62 11.01 10.25
CA CYS A 216 2.30 10.95 11.55
C CYS A 216 1.91 12.11 12.48
N SER A 217 1.01 13.01 12.06
CA SER A 217 0.46 14.07 12.90
C SER A 217 -0.67 13.56 13.79
N ASP A 218 -1.06 14.37 14.79
CA ASP A 218 -2.23 14.08 15.63
C ASP A 218 -3.50 13.91 14.80
N TRP A 219 -3.62 14.66 13.71
CA TRP A 219 -4.71 14.49 12.76
C TRP A 219 -4.66 13.09 12.10
N GLY A 220 -3.48 12.61 11.70
CA GLY A 220 -3.33 11.30 11.09
C GLY A 220 -3.73 10.17 12.05
N TYR A 221 -3.35 10.25 13.30
CA TYR A 221 -3.76 9.30 14.33
C TYR A 221 -5.29 9.30 14.52
N ASP A 222 -5.92 10.49 14.58
CA ASP A 222 -7.38 10.61 14.71
C ASP A 222 -8.10 10.11 13.45
N TYR A 223 -7.56 10.39 12.27
CA TYR A 223 -8.06 9.85 11.01
C TYR A 223 -8.10 8.31 11.02
N PHE A 224 -6.99 7.65 11.34
CA PHE A 224 -6.96 6.18 11.39
C PHE A 224 -7.90 5.62 12.47
N ARG A 225 -8.01 6.28 13.61
CA ARG A 225 -8.98 5.93 14.65
C ARG A 225 -10.41 5.95 14.12
N LYS A 226 -10.78 7.02 13.41
CA LYS A 226 -12.13 7.18 12.82
C LYS A 226 -12.38 6.15 11.73
N ILE A 227 -11.45 5.94 10.83
CA ILE A 227 -11.56 4.91 9.78
C ILE A 227 -11.76 3.54 10.40
N LYS A 228 -10.90 3.14 11.34
CA LYS A 228 -11.04 1.87 12.04
C LYS A 228 -12.43 1.73 12.69
N GLN A 229 -12.87 2.76 13.43
CA GLN A 229 -14.17 2.75 14.09
C GLN A 229 -15.34 2.67 13.09
N PHE A 230 -15.22 3.35 11.94
CA PHE A 230 -16.23 3.27 10.89
C PHE A 230 -16.39 1.82 10.38
N PHE A 231 -15.31 1.15 10.06
CA PHE A 231 -15.34 -0.25 9.61
C PHE A 231 -15.85 -1.19 10.71
N GLU A 232 -15.43 -1.02 11.95
CA GLU A 232 -15.92 -1.81 13.09
C GLU A 232 -17.44 -1.63 13.33
N LYS A 233 -17.96 -0.41 13.17
CA LYS A 233 -19.38 -0.11 13.42
C LYS A 233 -20.28 -0.49 12.25
N THR A 234 -19.80 -0.36 11.02
CA THR A 234 -20.59 -0.66 9.83
C THR A 234 -20.45 -2.11 9.38
N GLY A 235 -19.32 -2.75 9.69
CA GLY A 235 -18.98 -4.08 9.21
C GLY A 235 -18.56 -4.11 7.74
N MET A 236 -18.33 -2.96 7.08
CA MET A 236 -17.74 -2.92 5.75
C MET A 236 -16.35 -3.58 5.78
N THR A 237 -15.94 -4.20 4.68
CA THR A 237 -14.75 -5.08 4.64
C THR A 237 -13.65 -4.59 3.72
N VAL A 238 -13.93 -3.65 2.84
CA VAL A 238 -12.98 -3.17 1.84
C VAL A 238 -12.64 -1.70 2.07
N PHE A 239 -11.37 -1.41 2.18
CA PHE A 239 -10.85 -0.07 2.26
C PHE A 239 -9.96 0.22 1.04
N GLU A 240 -10.41 1.10 0.16
CA GLU A 240 -9.60 1.62 -0.92
C GLU A 240 -8.97 2.94 -0.49
N ASN A 241 -7.65 2.98 -0.45
CA ASN A 241 -6.91 4.17 -0.10
C ASN A 241 -6.18 4.72 -1.31
N ASP A 242 -6.51 5.95 -1.68
CA ASP A 242 -5.82 6.69 -2.73
C ASP A 242 -5.06 7.84 -2.09
N GLY A 243 -3.76 7.80 -2.25
CA GLY A 243 -2.97 8.98 -2.02
C GLY A 243 -2.17 9.10 -0.74
N SER A 244 -1.97 8.07 0.03
CA SER A 244 -0.78 8.05 0.87
C SER A 244 0.42 7.66 -0.01
N TYR A 245 0.68 8.43 -1.04
CA TYR A 245 1.82 8.17 -1.92
C TYR A 245 3.10 8.37 -1.13
N PRO A 246 4.03 7.41 -1.20
CA PRO A 246 5.25 7.45 -0.44
C PRO A 246 6.15 8.59 -0.91
N GLY A 247 6.99 9.01 -0.01
CA GLY A 247 7.94 10.04 -0.30
C GLY A 247 7.47 11.46 0.02
N ASN A 248 6.29 11.63 0.58
CA ASN A 248 5.96 12.88 1.23
C ASN A 248 6.59 12.88 2.62
N VAL A 249 7.66 13.62 2.74
CA VAL A 249 8.32 13.87 4.03
C VAL A 249 7.53 14.93 4.79
N CYS A 250 7.40 14.79 6.09
CA CYS A 250 6.84 15.81 6.96
C CYS A 250 7.70 16.08 8.19
#